data_7abdc9dc79cbd187fcd120728e2e08bf
#
_entry.id   7abdc9dc79cbd187fcd120728e2e08bf
#
_cell.length_a   1.000
_cell.length_b   1.000
_cell.length_c   1.000
_cell.angle_alpha   90.00
_cell.angle_beta   90.00
_cell.angle_gamma   90.00
#
_symmetry.space_group_name_H-M   'P 1'
#
loop_
_entity.id
_entity.type
_entity.pdbx_description
1 polymer ?
#
loop_
_entity_poly.entity_id
_entity_poly.type
_entity_poly.pdbx_seq_one_letter_code
_entity_poly.pdbx_strand_id
1 'polypeptide(L)'
;ITDYIESRTNRVIPIDSISSQFNDLPRATAFSDVADFDITEVDGVKFYVLVFDTRFSGEKQIMQVNLLHDQSTGYMMSFGRVETQIDLGSFDFSVTGNIGSLRFFPAKSRNNNYAVRILSQETFKNTKTTGISSLTVGTGYEIKSASSGIGSTDPSPVQVVGFGTTAFTTTKLLVLTNELDGKQRSQLNELVVLNDGEEVYLLDYAQMTNDNTSSTDAPSVGLGTFGADVRSGITSVYFTPVTGVGVTMRVHQTSIGSVSYTHLTLPTTSSV
;
A
#
# COMPACT_ATOMS: atom_id res chain seq x y z
N ILE A 1 5.02 -18.05 -4.36
CA ILE A 1 5.77 -16.88 -3.83
C ILE A 1 5.67 -16.85 -2.31
N THR A 2 4.48 -17.07 -1.73
CA THR A 2 4.27 -17.13 -0.28
C THR A 2 5.12 -18.24 0.34
N ASP A 3 5.06 -19.46 -0.20
CA ASP A 3 5.86 -20.61 0.27
C ASP A 3 7.36 -20.36 0.15
N TYR A 4 7.81 -19.59 -0.86
CA TYR A 4 9.21 -19.26 -1.04
C TYR A 4 9.70 -18.24 0.00
N ILE A 5 8.85 -17.30 0.39
CA ILE A 5 9.18 -16.31 1.44
C ILE A 5 9.18 -16.99 2.81
N GLU A 6 8.19 -17.82 3.12
CA GLU A 6 8.09 -18.55 4.38
C GLU A 6 9.23 -19.55 4.58
N SER A 7 9.64 -20.26 3.52
CA SER A 7 10.71 -21.27 3.61
C SER A 7 12.10 -20.67 3.89
N ARG A 8 12.30 -19.39 3.58
CA ARG A 8 13.62 -18.74 3.77
C ARG A 8 13.74 -17.90 5.03
N THR A 9 12.65 -17.44 5.61
CA THR A 9 12.77 -16.43 6.67
C THR A 9 12.36 -16.90 8.04
N ASN A 10 11.53 -17.93 8.19
CA ASN A 10 10.96 -18.32 9.49
C ASN A 10 10.60 -17.11 10.39
N ARG A 11 10.37 -15.95 9.77
CA ARG A 11 9.99 -14.68 10.39
C ARG A 11 8.61 -14.31 9.92
N VAL A 12 7.64 -14.55 10.76
CA VAL A 12 6.36 -13.88 10.69
C VAL A 12 6.66 -12.37 10.79
N ILE A 13 6.36 -11.61 9.76
CA ILE A 13 6.38 -10.15 9.82
C ILE A 13 5.12 -9.75 10.58
N PRO A 14 5.21 -9.35 11.85
CA PRO A 14 4.03 -9.32 12.73
C PRO A 14 3.12 -8.11 12.53
N ILE A 15 3.39 -7.22 11.58
CA ILE A 15 2.71 -5.93 11.46
C ILE A 15 1.86 -5.83 10.20
N ASP A 16 2.33 -6.40 9.10
CA ASP A 16 1.61 -6.40 7.82
C ASP A 16 1.57 -7.81 7.26
N SER A 17 0.43 -8.27 6.82
CA SER A 17 0.34 -9.53 6.11
C SER A 17 0.32 -9.27 4.60
N ILE A 18 1.01 -10.13 3.87
CA ILE A 18 0.90 -10.24 2.41
C ILE A 18 0.25 -11.59 2.16
N SER A 19 -0.93 -11.59 1.60
CA SER A 19 -1.62 -12.80 1.23
C SER A 19 -1.93 -12.84 -0.27
N SER A 20 -2.12 -14.03 -0.80
CA SER A 20 -2.57 -14.21 -2.17
C SER A 20 -3.79 -15.10 -2.21
N GLN A 21 -4.80 -14.69 -2.96
CA GLN A 21 -6.04 -15.43 -3.15
C GLN A 21 -6.31 -15.66 -4.64
N PHE A 22 -6.95 -16.76 -4.94
CA PHE A 22 -7.41 -17.11 -6.29
C PHE A 22 -8.87 -17.52 -6.21
N ASN A 23 -9.71 -16.83 -6.99
CA ASN A 23 -11.14 -17.12 -7.06
C ASN A 23 -11.53 -17.45 -8.50
N ASP A 24 -12.18 -18.58 -8.69
CA ASP A 24 -12.82 -18.96 -9.94
C ASP A 24 -14.31 -18.61 -9.88
N LEU A 25 -14.77 -17.77 -10.78
CA LEU A 25 -16.11 -17.22 -10.81
C LEU A 25 -16.84 -17.65 -12.09
N PRO A 26 -17.33 -18.89 -12.14
CA PRO A 26 -18.03 -19.39 -13.31
C PRO A 26 -19.34 -18.63 -13.50
N ARG A 27 -19.51 -18.02 -14.66
CA ARG A 27 -20.74 -17.30 -15.07
C ARG A 27 -21.22 -16.25 -14.06
N ALA A 28 -20.29 -15.53 -13.45
CA ALA A 28 -20.67 -14.48 -12.52
C ALA A 28 -21.51 -13.41 -13.21
N THR A 29 -22.69 -13.14 -12.66
CA THR A 29 -23.63 -12.11 -13.15
C THR A 29 -24.00 -11.09 -12.06
N ALA A 30 -23.51 -11.31 -10.85
CA ALA A 30 -23.71 -10.48 -9.67
C ALA A 30 -22.38 -10.22 -8.96
N PHE A 31 -22.38 -9.38 -7.94
CA PHE A 31 -21.22 -9.22 -7.07
C PHE A 31 -20.80 -10.56 -6.45
N SER A 32 -19.52 -10.81 -6.48
CA SER A 32 -18.91 -11.97 -5.83
C SER A 32 -17.80 -11.51 -4.92
N ASP A 33 -17.79 -11.98 -3.68
CA ASP A 33 -16.71 -11.72 -2.74
C ASP A 33 -15.45 -12.41 -3.25
N VAL A 34 -14.36 -11.65 -3.36
CA VAL A 34 -13.09 -12.14 -3.91
C VAL A 34 -11.93 -12.02 -2.93
N ALA A 35 -12.09 -11.22 -1.89
CA ALA A 35 -11.18 -11.19 -0.74
C ALA A 35 -11.91 -10.67 0.49
N ASP A 36 -11.67 -11.31 1.64
CA ASP A 36 -12.23 -10.95 2.92
C ASP A 36 -11.12 -10.67 3.93
N PHE A 37 -11.37 -9.76 4.85
CA PHE A 37 -10.49 -9.46 5.98
C PHE A 37 -11.31 -9.03 7.21
N ASP A 38 -10.72 -9.22 8.40
CA ASP A 38 -11.35 -8.81 9.66
C ASP A 38 -11.14 -7.32 9.91
N ILE A 39 -12.22 -6.55 9.86
CA ILE A 39 -12.20 -5.10 10.10
C ILE A 39 -11.95 -4.73 11.56
N THR A 40 -11.96 -5.67 12.48
CA THR A 40 -11.60 -5.42 13.87
C THR A 40 -10.08 -5.41 14.08
N GLU A 41 -9.33 -6.05 13.19
CA GLU A 41 -7.87 -6.16 13.26
C GLU A 41 -7.14 -5.31 12.22
N VAL A 42 -7.76 -5.05 11.08
CA VAL A 42 -7.15 -4.36 9.92
C VAL A 42 -7.88 -3.05 9.68
N ASP A 43 -7.17 -1.93 9.57
CA ASP A 43 -7.75 -0.62 9.29
C ASP A 43 -7.69 -0.25 7.81
N GLY A 44 -6.68 -0.75 7.10
CA GLY A 44 -6.50 -0.46 5.68
C GLY A 44 -5.92 -1.65 4.92
N VAL A 45 -6.33 -1.80 3.68
CA VAL A 45 -5.82 -2.87 2.80
C VAL A 45 -5.51 -2.30 1.42
N LYS A 46 -4.40 -2.74 0.89
CA LYS A 46 -4.03 -2.52 -0.50
C LYS A 46 -4.10 -3.85 -1.24
N PHE A 47 -4.81 -3.85 -2.36
CA PHE A 47 -4.91 -4.99 -3.25
C PHE A 47 -4.26 -4.70 -4.60
N TYR A 48 -3.52 -5.68 -5.10
CA TYR A 48 -3.20 -5.81 -6.51
C TYR A 48 -4.09 -6.91 -7.08
N VAL A 49 -4.92 -6.56 -8.03
CA VAL A 49 -5.95 -7.45 -8.55
C VAL A 49 -5.70 -7.72 -10.02
N LEU A 50 -5.65 -8.99 -10.39
CA LEU A 50 -5.61 -9.46 -11.77
C LEU A 50 -6.88 -10.25 -12.06
N VAL A 51 -7.70 -9.74 -12.97
CA VAL A 51 -8.87 -10.44 -13.51
C VAL A 51 -8.53 -10.97 -14.89
N PHE A 52 -8.95 -12.16 -15.21
CA PHE A 52 -8.86 -12.71 -16.56
C PHE A 52 -10.09 -13.54 -16.90
N ASP A 53 -10.46 -13.49 -18.19
CA ASP A 53 -11.51 -14.33 -18.73
C ASP A 53 -10.93 -15.72 -19.01
N THR A 54 -11.52 -16.75 -18.42
CA THR A 54 -11.03 -18.13 -18.59
C THR A 54 -11.39 -18.75 -19.93
N ARG A 55 -12.32 -18.16 -20.68
CA ARG A 55 -12.67 -18.58 -22.05
C ARG A 55 -11.81 -17.93 -23.11
N PHE A 56 -11.41 -16.67 -22.86
CA PHE A 56 -10.60 -15.89 -23.77
C PHE A 56 -9.30 -15.53 -23.06
N SER A 57 -8.34 -16.45 -23.09
CA SER A 57 -7.08 -16.35 -22.31
C SER A 57 -6.24 -15.09 -22.57
N GLY A 58 -6.54 -14.35 -23.65
CA GLY A 58 -5.92 -13.07 -23.95
C GLY A 58 -6.51 -11.86 -23.20
N GLU A 59 -7.73 -11.98 -22.66
CA GLU A 59 -8.40 -10.89 -22.00
C GLU A 59 -8.03 -10.83 -20.52
N LYS A 60 -7.37 -9.75 -20.14
CA LYS A 60 -6.86 -9.52 -18.77
C LYS A 60 -7.06 -8.07 -18.38
N GLN A 61 -7.30 -7.87 -17.09
CA GLN A 61 -7.37 -6.56 -16.45
C GLN A 61 -6.57 -6.62 -15.16
N ILE A 62 -5.66 -5.68 -14.98
CA ILE A 62 -4.95 -5.48 -13.72
C ILE A 62 -5.26 -4.11 -13.16
N MET A 63 -5.37 -4.02 -11.84
CA MET A 63 -5.57 -2.75 -11.15
C MET A 63 -5.07 -2.83 -9.72
N GLN A 64 -4.88 -1.68 -9.13
CA GLN A 64 -4.62 -1.51 -7.72
C GLN A 64 -5.87 -0.95 -7.05
N VAL A 65 -6.19 -1.46 -5.87
CA VAL A 65 -7.33 -1.02 -5.06
C VAL A 65 -6.83 -0.77 -3.64
N ASN A 66 -7.07 0.43 -3.14
CA ASN A 66 -6.87 0.76 -1.74
C ASN A 66 -8.21 0.83 -1.03
N LEU A 67 -8.27 0.22 0.14
CA LEU A 67 -9.43 0.21 1.02
C LEU A 67 -9.07 0.82 2.37
N LEU A 68 -10.03 1.58 2.89
CA LEU A 68 -10.05 2.10 4.24
C LEU A 68 -11.47 1.97 4.78
N HIS A 69 -11.66 1.79 6.07
CA HIS A 69 -13.00 1.70 6.66
C HIS A 69 -13.05 2.37 8.04
N ASP A 70 -14.26 2.65 8.49
CA ASP A 70 -14.58 3.18 9.81
C ASP A 70 -15.35 2.17 10.68
N GLN A 71 -15.23 0.88 10.39
CA GLN A 71 -15.95 -0.25 10.99
C GLN A 71 -17.43 -0.39 10.55
N SER A 72 -18.00 0.59 9.90
CA SER A 72 -19.37 0.55 9.40
C SER A 72 -19.46 0.76 7.90
N THR A 73 -18.62 1.63 7.40
CA THR A 73 -18.58 2.06 6.00
C THR A 73 -17.18 1.81 5.42
N GLY A 74 -17.14 1.34 4.20
CA GLY A 74 -15.90 1.18 3.47
C GLY A 74 -15.69 2.28 2.44
N TYR A 75 -14.45 2.71 2.33
CA TYR A 75 -13.98 3.68 1.35
C TYR A 75 -13.00 2.99 0.43
N MET A 76 -13.21 3.13 -0.86
CA MET A 76 -12.40 2.44 -1.87
C MET A 76 -11.87 3.44 -2.91
N MET A 77 -10.60 3.31 -3.23
CA MET A 77 -9.96 3.99 -4.35
C MET A 77 -9.31 2.96 -5.26
N SER A 78 -9.61 3.02 -6.55
CA SER A 78 -8.97 2.17 -7.55
C SER A 78 -8.17 3.02 -8.53
N PHE A 79 -6.98 2.54 -8.91
CA PHE A 79 -6.10 3.22 -9.86
C PHE A 79 -5.15 2.25 -10.56
N GLY A 80 -4.39 2.76 -11.53
CA GLY A 80 -3.44 1.94 -12.29
C GLY A 80 -4.11 0.82 -13.08
N ARG A 81 -5.33 1.04 -13.54
CA ARG A 81 -6.06 0.07 -14.34
C ARG A 81 -5.42 -0.06 -15.72
N VAL A 82 -5.05 -1.28 -16.06
CA VAL A 82 -4.57 -1.66 -17.38
C VAL A 82 -5.37 -2.86 -17.86
N GLU A 83 -5.85 -2.81 -19.08
CA GLU A 83 -6.65 -3.88 -19.70
C GLU A 83 -6.13 -4.19 -21.11
N THR A 84 -6.28 -5.43 -21.53
CA THR A 84 -5.74 -5.87 -22.84
C THR A 84 -6.62 -5.47 -24.00
N GLN A 85 -7.95 -5.56 -23.87
CA GLN A 85 -8.90 -5.24 -24.93
C GLN A 85 -10.20 -4.64 -24.43
N ILE A 86 -10.73 -5.16 -23.32
CA ILE A 86 -12.06 -4.82 -22.83
C ILE A 86 -12.08 -4.71 -21.31
N ASP A 87 -13.03 -3.97 -20.82
CA ASP A 87 -13.43 -3.94 -19.42
C ASP A 87 -14.00 -5.31 -19.01
N LEU A 88 -13.35 -6.00 -18.09
CA LEU A 88 -13.83 -7.27 -17.53
C LEU A 88 -14.79 -7.06 -16.37
N GLY A 89 -14.74 -5.92 -15.70
CA GLY A 89 -15.63 -5.61 -14.59
C GLY A 89 -15.09 -4.54 -13.66
N SER A 90 -15.83 -4.30 -12.61
CA SER A 90 -15.53 -3.32 -11.58
C SER A 90 -15.46 -3.98 -10.20
N PHE A 91 -14.88 -3.25 -9.27
CA PHE A 91 -14.81 -3.65 -7.87
C PHE A 91 -15.67 -2.74 -7.02
N ASP A 92 -16.15 -3.29 -5.93
CA ASP A 92 -16.86 -2.60 -4.87
C ASP A 92 -16.41 -3.18 -3.52
N PHE A 93 -16.73 -2.49 -2.45
CA PHE A 93 -16.40 -2.91 -1.10
C PHE A 93 -17.65 -2.93 -0.23
N SER A 94 -17.79 -3.95 0.60
CA SER A 94 -18.86 -4.06 1.57
C SER A 94 -18.34 -4.43 2.95
N VAL A 95 -19.06 -3.99 3.96
CA VAL A 95 -18.86 -4.38 5.36
C VAL A 95 -20.09 -5.11 5.83
N THR A 96 -19.91 -6.31 6.40
CA THR A 96 -20.98 -7.11 6.97
C THR A 96 -20.50 -7.70 8.30
N GLY A 97 -21.05 -7.20 9.41
CA GLY A 97 -20.54 -7.54 10.74
C GLY A 97 -19.09 -7.10 10.89
N ASN A 98 -18.21 -8.05 11.22
CA ASN A 98 -16.78 -7.80 11.37
C ASN A 98 -15.97 -8.10 10.09
N ILE A 99 -16.62 -8.40 8.99
CA ILE A 99 -15.95 -8.75 7.74
C ILE A 99 -16.06 -7.62 6.73
N GLY A 100 -14.91 -7.20 6.22
CA GLY A 100 -14.79 -6.36 5.04
C GLY A 100 -14.52 -7.23 3.82
N SER A 101 -15.30 -7.07 2.76
CA SER A 101 -15.20 -7.87 1.55
C SER A 101 -14.93 -7.00 0.33
N LEU A 102 -13.86 -7.28 -0.40
CA LEU A 102 -13.66 -6.80 -1.76
C LEU A 102 -14.53 -7.65 -2.68
N ARG A 103 -15.39 -7.00 -3.45
CA ARG A 103 -16.33 -7.66 -4.35
C ARG A 103 -16.04 -7.32 -5.79
N PHE A 104 -16.06 -8.33 -6.65
CA PHE A 104 -15.97 -8.17 -8.09
C PHE A 104 -17.37 -8.20 -8.73
N PHE A 105 -17.64 -7.25 -9.61
CA PHE A 105 -18.84 -7.21 -10.45
C PHE A 105 -18.43 -7.32 -11.91
N PRO A 106 -18.79 -8.41 -12.61
CA PRO A 106 -18.42 -8.59 -14.01
C PRO A 106 -19.13 -7.59 -14.93
N ALA A 107 -18.46 -7.20 -16.00
CA ALA A 107 -19.07 -6.34 -17.01
C ALA A 107 -20.30 -7.05 -17.64
N LYS A 108 -21.44 -6.33 -17.67
CA LYS A 108 -22.78 -6.88 -18.02
C LYS A 108 -22.89 -7.52 -19.40
N SER A 109 -21.96 -7.29 -20.29
CA SER A 109 -22.07 -7.69 -21.69
C SER A 109 -21.75 -9.17 -21.96
N ARG A 110 -21.25 -9.92 -20.97
CA ARG A 110 -20.73 -11.26 -21.23
C ARG A 110 -21.12 -12.26 -20.13
N ASN A 111 -21.66 -13.37 -20.55
CA ASN A 111 -21.87 -14.54 -19.71
C ASN A 111 -20.56 -15.36 -19.69
N ASN A 112 -19.49 -14.77 -19.16
CA ASN A 112 -18.14 -15.31 -19.16
C ASN A 112 -17.77 -15.92 -17.82
N ASN A 113 -16.78 -16.80 -17.84
CA ASN A 113 -16.16 -17.30 -16.64
C ASN A 113 -14.94 -16.43 -16.34
N TYR A 114 -14.86 -15.90 -15.14
CA TYR A 114 -13.76 -15.07 -14.70
C TYR A 114 -12.92 -15.81 -13.67
N ALA A 115 -11.65 -15.51 -13.63
CA ALA A 115 -10.81 -15.84 -12.51
C ALA A 115 -10.12 -14.58 -11.99
N VAL A 116 -10.08 -14.42 -10.68
CA VAL A 116 -9.54 -13.26 -9.99
C VAL A 116 -8.37 -13.70 -9.12
N ARG A 117 -7.21 -13.15 -9.38
CA ARG A 117 -6.04 -13.28 -8.51
C ARG A 117 -5.83 -12.00 -7.75
N ILE A 118 -5.62 -12.13 -6.46
CA ILE A 118 -5.44 -11.01 -5.56
C ILE A 118 -4.15 -11.21 -4.78
N LEU A 119 -3.38 -10.14 -4.71
CA LEU A 119 -2.32 -9.98 -3.73
C LEU A 119 -2.75 -8.86 -2.81
N SER A 120 -2.96 -9.14 -1.53
CA SER A 120 -3.30 -8.15 -0.52
C SER A 120 -2.10 -7.79 0.34
N GLN A 121 -2.09 -6.55 0.77
CA GLN A 121 -1.19 -6.02 1.78
C GLN A 121 -2.06 -5.34 2.83
N GLU A 122 -2.14 -5.95 4.00
CA GLU A 122 -3.01 -5.53 5.09
C GLU A 122 -2.25 -4.69 6.10
N THR A 123 -2.85 -3.61 6.56
CA THR A 123 -2.31 -2.75 7.60
C THR A 123 -3.12 -2.93 8.87
N PHE A 124 -2.54 -3.61 9.84
CA PHE A 124 -3.20 -3.96 11.11
C PHE A 124 -3.39 -2.77 12.04
N LYS A 125 -4.43 -2.82 12.85
CA LYS A 125 -4.66 -1.88 13.95
C LYS A 125 -3.51 -1.85 14.94
N ASN A 126 -3.28 -0.70 15.52
CA ASN A 126 -2.09 -0.36 16.30
C ASN A 126 -2.03 -1.02 17.70
N THR A 127 -2.60 -2.19 17.89
CA THR A 127 -2.60 -2.88 19.19
C THR A 127 -1.37 -3.73 19.46
N LYS A 128 -0.47 -3.92 18.47
CA LYS A 128 0.69 -4.80 18.62
C LYS A 128 1.99 -4.13 18.20
N THR A 129 2.81 -3.87 19.20
CA THR A 129 4.28 -3.71 19.21
C THR A 129 4.93 -2.69 18.29
N THR A 130 5.57 -1.72 18.96
CA THR A 130 6.69 -0.95 18.44
C THR A 130 7.81 -1.88 17.96
N GLY A 131 7.96 -2.03 16.67
CA GLY A 131 9.06 -2.81 16.10
C GLY A 131 9.22 -2.49 14.61
N ILE A 132 10.47 -2.25 14.23
CA ILE A 132 10.85 -2.22 12.82
C ILE A 132 11.12 -3.65 12.40
N SER A 133 10.35 -4.18 11.45
CA SER A 133 10.69 -5.40 10.75
C SER A 133 11.23 -5.04 9.38
N SER A 134 12.37 -5.60 9.01
CA SER A 134 12.93 -5.40 7.67
C SER A 134 13.25 -6.73 7.02
N LEU A 135 12.93 -6.84 5.75
CA LEU A 135 13.36 -7.91 4.87
C LEU A 135 14.19 -7.30 3.75
N THR A 136 15.46 -7.68 3.69
CA THR A 136 16.36 -7.28 2.60
C THR A 136 16.47 -8.43 1.60
N VAL A 137 16.14 -8.18 0.35
CA VAL A 137 16.22 -9.15 -0.73
C VAL A 137 17.35 -8.74 -1.67
N GLY A 138 18.52 -9.32 -1.46
CA GLY A 138 19.73 -8.99 -2.23
C GLY A 138 20.27 -7.59 -1.91
N THR A 139 21.21 -7.12 -2.73
CA THR A 139 21.72 -5.76 -2.66
C THR A 139 20.81 -4.83 -3.43
N GLY A 140 20.12 -3.93 -2.76
CA GLY A 140 19.36 -2.87 -3.41
C GLY A 140 17.84 -3.01 -3.41
N TYR A 141 17.28 -4.00 -2.70
CA TYR A 141 15.83 -4.07 -2.49
C TYR A 141 15.53 -4.33 -1.02
N GLU A 142 14.71 -3.49 -0.41
CA GLU A 142 14.33 -3.61 0.99
C GLU A 142 12.83 -3.39 1.18
N ILE A 143 12.22 -4.23 2.00
CA ILE A 143 10.86 -4.03 2.53
C ILE A 143 10.99 -3.80 4.04
N LYS A 144 10.39 -2.74 4.54
CA LYS A 144 10.33 -2.40 5.97
C LYS A 144 8.93 -2.09 6.40
N SER A 145 8.64 -2.40 7.65
CA SER A 145 7.44 -1.95 8.33
C SER A 145 7.83 -1.24 9.62
N ALA A 146 7.23 -0.11 9.89
CA ALA A 146 7.50 0.70 11.08
C ALA A 146 6.22 1.32 11.63
N SER A 147 6.20 1.57 12.94
CA SER A 147 5.14 2.35 13.57
C SER A 147 5.72 3.55 14.32
N SER A 148 5.00 4.66 14.31
CA SER A 148 5.36 5.89 15.00
C SER A 148 4.11 6.52 15.61
N GLY A 149 4.28 7.20 16.75
CA GLY A 149 3.21 7.96 17.40
C GLY A 149 3.62 9.42 17.55
N ILE A 150 2.69 10.34 17.33
CA ILE A 150 2.86 11.78 17.48
C ILE A 150 1.79 12.28 18.42
N GLY A 151 2.22 12.96 19.50
CA GLY A 151 1.30 13.56 20.47
C GLY A 151 0.50 14.73 19.87
N SER A 152 -0.64 15.04 20.46
CA SER A 152 -1.64 15.98 19.94
C SER A 152 -1.25 17.47 19.99
N THR A 153 -0.18 17.84 20.66
CA THR A 153 0.09 19.24 21.00
C THR A 153 1.11 19.95 20.12
N ASP A 154 1.82 19.20 19.29
CA ASP A 154 2.91 19.74 18.48
C ASP A 154 2.63 19.55 16.98
N PRO A 155 2.34 20.62 16.23
CA PRO A 155 2.17 20.56 14.78
C PRO A 155 3.51 20.49 14.04
N SER A 156 4.62 20.30 14.74
CA SER A 156 5.93 20.21 14.12
C SER A 156 6.06 18.95 13.26
N PRO A 157 6.79 19.03 12.13
CA PRO A 157 7.08 17.86 11.32
C PRO A 157 7.84 16.77 12.10
N VAL A 158 7.33 15.56 12.09
CA VAL A 158 7.98 14.40 12.73
C VAL A 158 8.47 13.45 11.67
N GLN A 159 9.73 13.02 11.78
CA GLN A 159 10.31 12.04 10.87
C GLN A 159 9.59 10.71 10.98
N VAL A 160 9.05 10.24 9.87
CA VAL A 160 8.34 8.98 9.73
C VAL A 160 9.27 7.86 9.31
N VAL A 161 10.12 8.17 8.33
CA VAL A 161 11.10 7.23 7.79
C VAL A 161 12.35 7.98 7.36
N GLY A 162 13.52 7.31 7.47
CA GLY A 162 14.78 7.83 6.98
C GLY A 162 15.62 6.71 6.36
N PHE A 163 16.33 7.02 5.27
CA PHE A 163 17.24 6.09 4.60
C PHE A 163 18.41 6.83 3.94
N GLY A 164 19.54 6.13 3.82
CA GLY A 164 20.73 6.70 3.19
C GLY A 164 20.52 7.01 1.71
N THR A 165 20.92 8.19 1.25
CA THR A 165 20.77 8.61 -0.15
C THR A 165 21.54 7.71 -1.13
N THR A 166 22.64 7.11 -0.66
CA THR A 166 23.46 6.18 -1.46
C THR A 166 22.92 4.75 -1.44
N ALA A 167 22.07 4.41 -0.46
CA ALA A 167 21.52 3.06 -0.33
C ALA A 167 20.31 2.86 -1.28
N PHE A 168 19.43 3.84 -1.32
CA PHE A 168 18.20 3.78 -2.09
C PHE A 168 17.94 5.09 -2.83
N THR A 169 17.66 4.97 -4.13
CA THR A 169 17.30 6.12 -4.98
C THR A 169 15.80 6.30 -5.07
N THR A 170 15.04 5.22 -4.93
CA THR A 170 13.57 5.26 -5.03
C THR A 170 12.96 4.46 -3.90
N THR A 171 11.99 5.06 -3.24
CA THR A 171 11.24 4.41 -2.16
C THR A 171 9.74 4.65 -2.34
N LYS A 172 8.97 3.59 -2.23
CA LYS A 172 7.52 3.65 -2.17
C LYS A 172 7.07 3.40 -0.74
N LEU A 173 6.16 4.24 -0.25
CA LEU A 173 5.59 4.12 1.09
C LEU A 173 4.08 3.96 0.99
N LEU A 174 3.54 3.02 1.75
CA LEU A 174 2.13 2.95 2.10
C LEU A 174 2.05 3.36 3.58
N VAL A 175 1.34 4.43 3.86
CA VAL A 175 1.25 5.00 5.21
C VAL A 175 -0.19 5.02 5.66
N LEU A 176 -0.48 4.32 6.74
CA LEU A 176 -1.74 4.44 7.47
C LEU A 176 -1.52 5.33 8.69
N THR A 177 -2.28 6.40 8.79
CA THR A 177 -2.30 7.34 9.91
C THR A 177 -3.65 7.24 10.61
N ASN A 178 -3.64 6.98 11.92
CA ASN A 178 -4.85 6.89 12.74
C ASN A 178 -4.84 7.97 13.82
N GLU A 179 -5.99 8.62 14.05
CA GLU A 179 -6.16 9.56 15.13
C GLU A 179 -6.18 8.87 16.49
N LEU A 180 -5.52 9.46 17.49
CA LEU A 180 -5.42 8.91 18.85
C LEU A 180 -6.66 9.18 19.72
N ASP A 181 -7.42 10.23 19.42
CA ASP A 181 -8.48 10.75 20.30
C ASP A 181 -9.81 9.99 20.23
N GLY A 182 -9.80 8.76 19.69
CA GLY A 182 -10.96 7.88 19.67
C GLY A 182 -12.04 8.25 18.64
N LYS A 183 -11.79 9.23 17.78
CA LYS A 183 -12.72 9.64 16.72
C LYS A 183 -12.72 8.71 15.51
N GLN A 184 -11.91 7.66 15.54
CA GLN A 184 -11.79 6.65 14.48
C GLN A 184 -11.48 7.22 13.09
N ARG A 185 -10.87 8.39 13.02
CA ARG A 185 -10.41 8.94 11.75
C ARG A 185 -9.10 8.28 11.35
N SER A 186 -9.02 7.91 10.09
CA SER A 186 -7.84 7.32 9.48
C SER A 186 -7.54 7.99 8.14
N GLN A 187 -6.27 8.01 7.80
CA GLN A 187 -5.77 8.50 6.53
C GLN A 187 -4.80 7.48 5.95
N LEU A 188 -5.02 7.07 4.73
CA LEU A 188 -4.13 6.19 3.99
C LEU A 188 -3.49 6.97 2.85
N ASN A 189 -2.16 6.96 2.77
CA ASN A 189 -1.40 7.61 1.71
C ASN A 189 -0.50 6.61 1.00
N GLU A 190 -0.36 6.78 -0.30
CA GLU A 190 0.72 6.20 -1.07
C GLU A 190 1.68 7.29 -1.54
N LEU A 191 2.94 7.16 -1.15
CA LEU A 191 3.99 8.10 -1.47
C LEU A 191 5.05 7.44 -2.34
N VAL A 192 5.59 8.20 -3.28
CA VAL A 192 6.82 7.84 -3.99
C VAL A 192 7.86 8.90 -3.68
N VAL A 193 9.01 8.45 -3.23
CA VAL A 193 10.16 9.28 -2.90
C VAL A 193 11.28 8.93 -3.87
N LEU A 194 11.80 9.93 -4.55
CA LEU A 194 12.97 9.82 -5.41
C LEU A 194 14.04 10.77 -4.86
N ASN A 195 15.28 10.30 -4.74
CA ASN A 195 16.42 11.16 -4.41
C ASN A 195 17.57 10.96 -5.42
N ASP A 196 18.31 12.00 -5.69
CA ASP A 196 19.52 11.98 -6.52
C ASP A 196 20.83 12.12 -5.71
N GLY A 197 20.71 12.11 -4.39
CA GLY A 197 21.82 12.27 -3.45
C GLY A 197 21.90 13.67 -2.84
N GLU A 198 21.38 14.69 -3.50
CA GLU A 198 21.39 16.09 -3.07
C GLU A 198 19.97 16.61 -2.82
N GLU A 199 19.04 16.25 -3.70
CA GLU A 199 17.64 16.66 -3.64
C GLU A 199 16.71 15.47 -3.48
N VAL A 200 15.50 15.73 -2.98
CA VAL A 200 14.43 14.75 -2.85
C VAL A 200 13.14 15.25 -3.47
N TYR A 201 12.49 14.36 -4.19
CA TYR A 201 11.20 14.58 -4.81
C TYR A 201 10.19 13.65 -4.16
N LEU A 202 9.11 14.21 -3.63
CA LEU A 202 8.02 13.48 -3.00
C LEU A 202 6.75 13.63 -3.84
N LEU A 203 6.16 12.51 -4.19
CA LEU A 203 4.84 12.46 -4.80
C LEU A 203 3.87 11.72 -3.88
N ASP A 204 2.85 12.43 -3.38
CA ASP A 204 1.68 11.87 -2.71
C ASP A 204 0.58 11.70 -3.77
N TYR A 205 0.37 10.48 -4.25
CA TYR A 205 -0.51 10.24 -5.40
C TYR A 205 -1.82 9.54 -5.06
N ALA A 206 -1.97 9.07 -3.84
CA ALA A 206 -3.20 8.43 -3.39
C ALA A 206 -3.42 8.71 -1.91
N GLN A 207 -4.23 9.71 -1.62
CA GLN A 207 -4.68 10.02 -0.27
C GLN A 207 -6.15 9.63 -0.12
N MET A 208 -6.44 8.83 0.89
CA MET A 208 -7.79 8.48 1.32
C MET A 208 -7.97 8.87 2.78
N THR A 209 -9.14 9.39 3.11
CA THR A 209 -9.52 9.65 4.51
C THR A 209 -10.89 9.08 4.77
N ASN A 210 -11.07 8.44 5.93
CA ASN A 210 -12.39 8.18 6.46
C ASN A 210 -12.76 9.33 7.40
N ASP A 211 -13.59 10.24 6.99
CA ASP A 211 -14.12 11.24 7.89
C ASP A 211 -15.50 10.78 8.39
N ASN A 212 -15.53 10.19 9.56
CA ASN A 212 -16.77 9.74 10.20
C ASN A 212 -17.50 10.89 10.91
N THR A 213 -17.12 12.13 10.64
CA THR A 213 -17.89 13.26 11.14
C THR A 213 -19.05 13.52 10.19
N SER A 214 -20.25 13.18 10.63
CA SER A 214 -21.53 13.62 10.03
C SER A 214 -21.75 15.14 10.13
N SER A 215 -20.67 15.89 10.20
CA SER A 215 -20.68 17.34 10.22
C SER A 215 -20.66 17.85 8.78
N THR A 216 -21.69 18.56 8.42
CA THR A 216 -21.88 19.25 7.15
C THR A 216 -20.88 20.39 6.89
N ASP A 217 -19.88 20.56 7.74
CA ASP A 217 -18.98 21.69 7.74
C ASP A 217 -17.54 21.27 7.47
N ALA A 218 -17.07 21.58 6.30
CA ALA A 218 -15.74 21.56 5.74
C ALA A 218 -15.35 20.28 4.95
N PRO A 219 -14.60 20.46 3.84
CA PRO A 219 -13.99 19.32 3.15
C PRO A 219 -13.09 18.58 4.15
N SER A 220 -13.08 17.26 4.07
CA SER A 220 -12.26 16.40 4.94
C SER A 220 -10.80 16.81 4.83
N VAL A 221 -10.35 17.62 5.75
CA VAL A 221 -8.93 17.92 5.91
C VAL A 221 -8.32 16.65 6.46
N GLY A 222 -7.39 16.05 5.74
CA GLY A 222 -6.68 14.88 6.21
C GLY A 222 -6.08 15.08 7.60
N LEU A 223 -5.59 14.04 8.22
CA LEU A 223 -4.96 14.10 9.55
C LEU A 223 -3.63 14.87 9.52
N GLY A 224 -3.05 15.07 8.35
CA GLY A 224 -1.82 15.84 8.14
C GLY A 224 -1.29 15.70 6.72
N THR A 225 -0.10 16.24 6.50
CA THR A 225 0.57 16.27 5.19
C THR A 225 1.98 15.69 5.28
N PHE A 226 2.48 15.19 4.16
CA PHE A 226 3.83 14.67 4.06
C PHE A 226 4.77 15.67 3.38
N GLY A 227 6.02 15.68 3.83
CA GLY A 227 7.14 16.39 3.23
C GLY A 227 8.39 15.52 3.26
N ALA A 228 9.40 15.89 2.50
CA ALA A 228 10.68 15.20 2.52
C ALA A 228 11.83 16.19 2.38
N ASP A 229 13.00 15.84 2.95
CA ASP A 229 14.25 16.56 2.74
C ASP A 229 15.45 15.60 2.73
N VAL A 230 16.59 16.12 2.30
CA VAL A 230 17.90 15.45 2.38
C VAL A 230 18.79 16.26 3.32
N ARG A 231 19.29 15.59 4.36
CA ARG A 231 20.29 16.18 5.27
C ARG A 231 21.38 15.17 5.61
N SER A 232 22.62 15.60 5.47
CA SER A 232 23.80 14.78 5.83
C SER A 232 23.79 13.38 5.21
N GLY A 233 23.36 13.25 3.96
CA GLY A 233 23.31 11.97 3.25
C GLY A 233 22.15 11.06 3.67
N ILE A 234 21.17 11.60 4.38
CA ILE A 234 19.93 10.90 4.76
C ILE A 234 18.75 11.58 4.09
N THR A 235 17.98 10.82 3.34
CA THR A 235 16.63 11.20 2.89
C THR A 235 15.66 10.92 4.02
N SER A 236 14.91 11.93 4.43
CA SER A 236 13.93 11.84 5.50
C SER A 236 12.55 12.22 4.99
N VAL A 237 11.56 11.42 5.33
CA VAL A 237 10.14 11.74 5.09
C VAL A 237 9.52 12.13 6.41
N TYR A 238 8.81 13.25 6.41
CA TYR A 238 8.16 13.82 7.57
C TYR A 238 6.66 13.85 7.40
N PHE A 239 5.97 13.70 8.50
CA PHE A 239 4.53 13.97 8.62
C PHE A 239 4.30 15.20 9.49
N THR A 240 3.50 16.13 9.01
CA THR A 240 3.07 17.31 9.76
C THR A 240 1.60 17.14 10.10
N PRO A 241 1.24 16.84 11.36
CA PRO A 241 -0.14 16.65 11.75
C PRO A 241 -0.91 17.99 11.72
N VAL A 242 -2.21 17.90 11.55
CA VAL A 242 -3.11 19.04 11.77
C VAL A 242 -3.06 19.40 13.25
N THR A 243 -3.05 20.72 13.54
CA THR A 243 -2.98 21.24 14.92
C THR A 243 -4.05 20.62 15.81
N GLY A 244 -3.64 20.14 16.98
CA GLY A 244 -4.53 19.57 17.98
C GLY A 244 -4.90 18.11 17.77
N VAL A 245 -4.33 17.45 16.74
CA VAL A 245 -4.59 16.04 16.44
C VAL A 245 -3.37 15.19 16.78
N GLY A 246 -3.50 14.29 17.74
CA GLY A 246 -2.52 13.23 17.98
C GLY A 246 -2.77 12.06 17.04
N VAL A 247 -1.71 11.48 16.49
CA VAL A 247 -1.81 10.40 15.52
C VAL A 247 -0.84 9.27 15.82
N THR A 248 -1.20 8.07 15.38
CA THR A 248 -0.29 6.95 15.21
C THR A 248 -0.17 6.63 13.75
N MET A 249 1.02 6.24 13.32
CA MET A 249 1.28 5.90 11.93
C MET A 249 1.86 4.49 11.80
N ARG A 250 1.48 3.82 10.73
CA ARG A 250 2.12 2.61 10.24
C ARG A 250 2.62 2.85 8.84
N VAL A 251 3.86 2.46 8.61
CA VAL A 251 4.53 2.67 7.34
C VAL A 251 5.00 1.33 6.82
N HIS A 252 4.60 1.04 5.61
CA HIS A 252 5.19 -0.03 4.83
C HIS A 252 6.05 0.58 3.73
N GLN A 253 7.35 0.29 3.78
CA GLN A 253 8.37 0.85 2.88
C GLN A 253 8.86 -0.22 1.92
N THR A 254 8.91 0.11 0.65
CA THR A 254 9.58 -0.67 -0.39
C THR A 254 10.61 0.21 -1.07
N SER A 255 11.89 -0.14 -0.95
CA SER A 255 12.99 0.67 -1.47
C SER A 255 13.78 -0.08 -2.53
N ILE A 256 14.20 0.66 -3.55
CA ILE A 256 15.04 0.18 -4.65
C ILE A 256 16.34 0.97 -4.61
N GLY A 257 17.45 0.24 -4.48
CA GLY A 257 18.79 0.81 -4.47
C GLY A 257 19.30 1.15 -5.87
N SER A 258 20.33 1.98 -5.91
CA SER A 258 21.07 2.24 -7.14
C SER A 258 21.78 0.98 -7.61
N VAL A 259 21.60 0.61 -8.88
CA VAL A 259 22.38 -0.47 -9.49
C VAL A 259 23.73 0.12 -9.91
N SER A 260 24.77 -0.22 -9.19
CA SER A 260 26.14 0.08 -9.62
C SER A 260 26.51 -0.91 -10.74
N TYR A 261 26.52 -0.46 -11.96
CA TYR A 261 27.08 -1.22 -13.08
C TYR A 261 28.60 -1.14 -13.01
N THR A 262 29.25 -2.22 -12.62
CA THR A 262 30.66 -2.38 -12.95
C THR A 262 30.74 -2.72 -14.43
N HIS A 263 31.20 -1.79 -15.25
CA HIS A 263 31.61 -2.09 -16.61
C HIS A 263 32.72 -3.12 -16.55
N LEU A 264 32.40 -4.38 -16.86
CA LEU A 264 33.42 -5.35 -17.25
C LEU A 264 33.99 -4.89 -18.59
N THR A 265 35.08 -4.17 -18.55
CA THR A 265 35.90 -3.97 -19.75
C THR A 265 36.40 -5.34 -20.16
N LEU A 266 35.83 -5.88 -21.24
CA LEU A 266 36.40 -7.07 -21.89
C LEU A 266 37.87 -6.77 -22.24
N PRO A 267 38.83 -7.61 -21.87
CA PRO A 267 40.19 -7.44 -22.30
C PRO A 267 40.23 -7.47 -23.84
N THR A 268 40.63 -6.35 -24.43
CA THR A 268 40.98 -6.31 -25.84
C THR A 268 42.21 -7.17 -26.01
N THR A 269 42.06 -8.39 -26.48
CA THR A 269 43.16 -9.20 -26.99
C THR A 269 43.68 -8.53 -28.24
N SER A 270 44.77 -7.74 -28.13
CA SER A 270 45.56 -7.36 -29.27
C SER A 270 46.32 -8.61 -29.75
N SER A 271 45.85 -9.16 -30.83
CA SER A 271 46.63 -10.13 -31.61
C SER A 271 47.76 -9.43 -32.32
N VAL A 272 48.97 -9.78 -31.99
CA VAL A 272 50.18 -9.46 -32.77
C VAL A 272 50.27 -10.40 -33.94
#